data_8b70c71f04c2a4106478959028a404c5
#
_entry.id   8b70c71f04c2a4106478959028a404c5
#
_cell.length_a   1.000
_cell.length_b   1.000
_cell.length_c   1.000
_cell.angle_alpha   90.00
_cell.angle_beta   90.00
_cell.angle_gamma   90.00
#
_symmetry.space_group_name_H-M   'P 1'
#
loop_
_entity.id
_entity.type
_entity.pdbx_description
1 polymer ?
#
loop_
_entity_poly.entity_id
_entity_poly.type
_entity_poly.pdbx_seq_one_letter_code
_entity_poly.pdbx_strand_id
1 'polypeptide(L)'
;GDTTGNSLYLAGIVNENGKDHLKIYSLGASDSSWKVMQAAADVGRGSQVDILSVAGKVYVAYTDASGYLCVLQVSAENVQQIYRSQTAIYPPRMELLYEQDSLWISYAVGNTLELINVWQPDGSLPPLTVSGTYISGTKHFFYDNKWYAVYCDYFAQGTDGNGCIAVLQNGYWQKLYTMDRLGKASSVDACVAGGKLYLAAANNSNAATAMLTYDGQQWNENILTDIQSKDVVRLVVKDRIPYVFWTSGNEKTLQAAYLKDDSWQKLASTIGTDINGFDIFCGDNTLYAVGATTNGIASVKTMKTVEGIPDPPVTEPEVGNGNVVLALPAGYDSSAKIYIDGVEAASTAWQNDEARRLVAINSIVQLGTTAKTAAAYQYNASGIPTDMYVWRLSYNGSCYTATEVPEFENLFSYHGFSVRYTGNTGLRCTFGIDTAKKSQLISGSGLAGYRITEMGTLIMRPDLHAQYPMVYGSNKLGGGKTYGVINGKFSDKVIRRVNGRDQFANVLTKLPPERYNTSYIFRAYAVMEKDGSSVVIYGPEMSRSMYTVCKQILNRGD
;
A
#
# COMPACT_ATOMS: atom_id res chain seq x y z
N GLY A 1 -7.03 1.52 17.17
CA GLY A 1 -6.38 0.22 17.39
C GLY A 1 -5.60 -0.24 16.18
N ASP A 2 -4.66 -1.17 16.35
CA ASP A 2 -3.91 -1.78 15.24
C ASP A 2 -3.30 -3.13 15.65
N THR A 3 -2.71 -3.87 14.68
CA THR A 3 -2.09 -5.18 14.89
C THR A 3 -0.67 -5.23 14.34
N THR A 4 0.21 -5.98 15.00
CA THR A 4 1.51 -6.37 14.43
C THR A 4 1.89 -7.77 14.91
N GLY A 5 2.22 -8.65 13.98
CA GLY A 5 2.38 -10.07 14.26
C GLY A 5 1.09 -10.63 14.91
N ASN A 6 1.22 -11.40 15.95
CA ASN A 6 0.08 -11.99 16.67
C ASN A 6 -0.40 -11.12 17.86
N SER A 7 -0.20 -9.81 17.82
CA SER A 7 -0.57 -8.92 18.92
C SER A 7 -1.48 -7.80 18.46
N LEU A 8 -2.49 -7.49 19.25
CA LEU A 8 -3.35 -6.32 19.13
C LEU A 8 -2.79 -5.20 19.99
N TYR A 9 -2.90 -3.98 19.48
CA TYR A 9 -2.51 -2.76 20.19
C TYR A 9 -3.67 -1.79 20.26
N LEU A 10 -3.81 -1.13 21.39
CA LEU A 10 -4.84 -0.13 21.63
C LEU A 10 -4.20 1.08 22.31
N ALA A 11 -4.43 2.26 21.77
CA ALA A 11 -4.12 3.50 22.46
C ALA A 11 -5.43 4.23 22.82
N GLY A 12 -5.46 4.80 24.00
CA GLY A 12 -6.64 5.51 24.48
C GLY A 12 -6.27 6.56 25.54
N ILE A 13 -7.14 7.56 25.68
CA ILE A 13 -7.02 8.58 26.71
C ILE A 13 -7.93 8.20 27.85
N VAL A 14 -7.36 8.09 29.05
CA VAL A 14 -8.05 7.68 30.25
C VAL A 14 -7.99 8.81 31.27
N ASN A 15 -9.15 9.22 31.81
CA ASN A 15 -9.19 10.20 32.89
C ASN A 15 -8.95 9.50 34.24
N GLU A 16 -7.89 9.89 34.92
CA GLU A 16 -7.56 9.41 36.25
C GLU A 16 -7.38 10.61 37.19
N ASN A 17 -8.20 10.67 38.24
CA ASN A 17 -8.16 11.75 39.24
C ASN A 17 -8.27 13.17 38.63
N GLY A 18 -9.06 13.31 37.57
CA GLY A 18 -9.29 14.59 36.90
C GLY A 18 -8.21 15.03 35.91
N LYS A 19 -7.25 14.16 35.63
CA LYS A 19 -6.23 14.36 34.59
C LYS A 19 -6.39 13.31 33.50
N ASP A 20 -6.15 13.72 32.28
CA ASP A 20 -6.18 12.84 31.11
C ASP A 20 -4.79 12.28 30.85
N HIS A 21 -4.71 10.95 30.73
CA HIS A 21 -3.46 10.21 30.50
C HIS A 21 -3.57 9.37 29.23
N LEU A 22 -2.55 9.37 28.40
CA LEU A 22 -2.42 8.43 27.31
C LEU A 22 -2.03 7.05 27.87
N LYS A 23 -2.81 6.03 27.57
CA LYS A 23 -2.48 4.63 27.87
C LYS A 23 -2.40 3.79 26.60
N ILE A 24 -1.40 2.93 26.56
CA ILE A 24 -1.14 2.03 25.44
C ILE A 24 -1.22 0.61 25.99
N TYR A 25 -2.01 -0.20 25.33
CA TYR A 25 -2.28 -1.58 25.73
C TYR A 25 -1.85 -2.53 24.62
N SER A 26 -1.42 -3.73 25.01
CA SER A 26 -1.19 -4.83 24.08
C SER A 26 -1.93 -6.09 24.55
N LEU A 27 -2.33 -6.91 23.58
CA LEU A 27 -2.92 -8.22 23.80
C LEU A 27 -2.29 -9.21 22.81
N GLY A 28 -1.39 -10.06 23.28
CA GLY A 28 -0.82 -11.14 22.48
C GLY A 28 -1.82 -12.27 22.25
N ALA A 29 -1.63 -13.09 21.22
CA ALA A 29 -2.53 -14.19 20.87
C ALA A 29 -2.73 -15.23 22.01
N SER A 30 -1.74 -15.36 22.89
CA SER A 30 -1.79 -16.25 24.07
C SER A 30 -2.23 -15.53 25.35
N ASP A 31 -2.44 -14.22 25.32
CA ASP A 31 -2.79 -13.46 26.51
C ASP A 31 -4.28 -13.56 26.81
N SER A 32 -4.63 -13.71 28.08
CA SER A 32 -6.02 -13.72 28.55
C SER A 32 -6.54 -12.33 28.92
N SER A 33 -5.67 -11.33 28.98
CA SER A 33 -5.99 -9.95 29.37
C SER A 33 -5.04 -8.95 28.73
N TRP A 34 -5.54 -7.72 28.58
CA TRP A 34 -4.75 -6.60 28.12
C TRP A 34 -3.63 -6.23 29.08
N LYS A 35 -2.44 -6.02 28.57
CA LYS A 35 -1.27 -5.53 29.31
C LYS A 35 -1.08 -4.06 29.02
N VAL A 36 -0.90 -3.25 30.07
CA VAL A 36 -0.48 -1.85 29.90
C VAL A 36 1.00 -1.88 29.51
N MET A 37 1.33 -1.34 28.35
CA MET A 37 2.72 -1.29 27.88
C MET A 37 3.51 -0.23 28.62
N GLN A 38 2.98 1.00 28.69
CA GLN A 38 3.53 2.09 29.51
C GLN A 38 2.48 3.18 29.68
N ALA A 39 2.42 3.81 30.87
CA ALA A 39 1.71 5.07 31.02
C ALA A 39 2.54 6.16 30.32
N ALA A 40 2.05 6.67 29.23
CA ALA A 40 2.67 7.82 28.60
C ALA A 40 2.15 9.11 29.25
N ALA A 41 2.80 10.21 28.92
CA ALA A 41 2.64 11.53 29.49
C ALA A 41 1.19 12.02 29.68
N ASP A 42 1.04 13.00 30.56
CA ASP A 42 -0.19 13.79 30.68
C ASP A 42 -0.58 14.38 29.33
N VAL A 43 -1.82 14.27 28.94
CA VAL A 43 -2.37 14.78 27.68
C VAL A 43 -3.30 15.97 27.96
N GLY A 44 -3.45 16.84 26.99
CA GLY A 44 -4.38 17.97 27.09
C GLY A 44 -5.83 17.49 27.07
N ARG A 45 -6.71 18.24 27.74
CA ARG A 45 -8.14 17.96 27.74
C ARG A 45 -8.68 17.99 26.31
N GLY A 46 -9.39 16.93 25.90
CA GLY A 46 -9.94 16.81 24.55
C GLY A 46 -8.93 16.37 23.51
N SER A 47 -7.72 15.92 23.92
CA SER A 47 -6.73 15.35 23.01
C SER A 47 -7.30 14.19 22.21
N GLN A 48 -6.83 14.08 20.98
CA GLN A 48 -7.06 12.93 20.12
C GLN A 48 -5.87 11.98 20.22
N VAL A 49 -6.10 10.73 19.85
CA VAL A 49 -5.06 9.71 19.77
C VAL A 49 -5.28 8.87 18.52
N ASP A 50 -4.20 8.53 17.86
CA ASP A 50 -4.20 7.54 16.80
C ASP A 50 -3.02 6.58 16.95
N ILE A 51 -3.16 5.36 16.44
CA ILE A 51 -2.17 4.30 16.56
C ILE A 51 -2.04 3.54 15.23
N LEU A 52 -0.80 3.29 14.83
CA LEU A 52 -0.46 2.59 13.60
C LEU A 52 0.68 1.62 13.84
N SER A 53 0.56 0.41 13.33
CA SER A 53 1.63 -0.58 13.30
C SER A 53 2.28 -0.67 11.94
N VAL A 54 3.61 -0.58 11.91
CA VAL A 54 4.39 -0.68 10.67
C VAL A 54 5.64 -1.49 10.90
N ALA A 55 5.84 -2.55 10.10
CA ALA A 55 7.05 -3.37 10.12
C ALA A 55 7.46 -3.85 11.54
N GLY A 56 6.48 -4.28 12.32
CA GLY A 56 6.70 -4.78 13.69
C GLY A 56 6.92 -3.71 14.76
N LYS A 57 6.76 -2.43 14.42
CA LYS A 57 6.84 -1.29 15.34
C LYS A 57 5.49 -0.65 15.47
N VAL A 58 5.18 -0.15 16.65
CA VAL A 58 3.95 0.56 16.96
C VAL A 58 4.23 2.05 17.10
N TYR A 59 3.42 2.87 16.45
CA TYR A 59 3.49 4.32 16.51
C TYR A 59 2.20 4.87 17.09
N VAL A 60 2.31 5.86 17.95
CA VAL A 60 1.15 6.51 18.60
C VAL A 60 1.28 8.02 18.45
N ALA A 61 0.29 8.63 17.83
CA ALA A 61 0.15 10.08 17.76
C ALA A 61 -0.80 10.57 18.85
N TYR A 62 -0.47 11.68 19.50
CA TYR A 62 -1.31 12.31 20.51
C TYR A 62 -0.97 13.78 20.65
N THR A 63 -1.80 14.53 21.38
CA THR A 63 -1.52 15.92 21.75
C THR A 63 -1.14 15.98 23.23
N ASP A 64 0.05 16.52 23.54
CA ASP A 64 0.50 16.67 24.93
C ASP A 64 -0.31 17.73 25.72
N ALA A 65 -0.11 17.81 27.02
CA ALA A 65 -0.83 18.75 27.90
C ALA A 65 -0.65 20.23 27.51
N SER A 66 0.41 20.55 26.77
CA SER A 66 0.69 21.89 26.25
C SER A 66 0.15 22.12 24.83
N GLY A 67 -0.54 21.13 24.24
CA GLY A 67 -1.15 21.20 22.91
C GLY A 67 -0.22 20.89 21.75
N TYR A 68 0.99 20.40 22.00
CA TYR A 68 1.88 20.00 20.93
C TYR A 68 1.52 18.60 20.41
N LEU A 69 1.50 18.45 19.10
CA LEU A 69 1.33 17.16 18.45
C LEU A 69 2.62 16.36 18.59
N CYS A 70 2.53 15.18 19.16
CA CYS A 70 3.64 14.26 19.40
C CYS A 70 3.40 12.93 18.72
N VAL A 71 4.47 12.28 18.24
CA VAL A 71 4.46 10.90 17.79
C VAL A 71 5.48 10.09 18.57
N LEU A 72 5.03 8.99 19.16
CA LEU A 72 5.84 8.02 19.87
C LEU A 72 6.08 6.80 19.01
N GLN A 73 7.28 6.25 19.07
CA GLN A 73 7.55 4.86 18.70
C GLN A 73 7.53 4.02 19.98
N VAL A 74 6.74 2.97 19.98
CA VAL A 74 6.48 2.13 21.16
C VAL A 74 6.98 0.72 20.91
N SER A 75 7.72 0.18 21.89
CA SER A 75 8.11 -1.22 21.94
C SER A 75 7.82 -1.78 23.35
N ALA A 76 7.95 -3.08 23.54
CA ALA A 76 7.75 -3.70 24.84
C ALA A 76 8.66 -3.13 25.95
N GLU A 77 9.83 -2.64 25.57
CA GLU A 77 10.88 -2.21 26.51
C GLU A 77 11.07 -0.69 26.56
N ASN A 78 10.60 0.04 25.53
CA ASN A 78 10.89 1.47 25.41
C ASN A 78 9.78 2.22 24.67
N VAL A 79 9.55 3.46 25.11
CA VAL A 79 8.72 4.45 24.42
C VAL A 79 9.60 5.65 24.09
N GLN A 80 9.74 5.95 22.82
CA GLN A 80 10.56 7.04 22.32
C GLN A 80 9.72 8.06 21.56
N GLN A 81 9.81 9.34 21.93
CA GLN A 81 9.24 10.41 21.13
C GLN A 81 10.11 10.64 19.89
N ILE A 82 9.53 10.45 18.71
CA ILE A 82 10.23 10.59 17.42
C ILE A 82 9.84 11.86 16.68
N TYR A 83 8.71 12.49 17.06
CA TYR A 83 8.28 13.76 16.49
C TYR A 83 7.56 14.59 17.54
N ARG A 84 7.72 15.92 17.44
CA ARG A 84 6.94 16.92 18.17
C ARG A 84 6.78 18.16 17.30
N SER A 85 5.57 18.68 17.18
CA SER A 85 5.32 19.91 16.43
C SER A 85 6.08 21.10 17.04
N GLN A 86 6.41 22.09 16.21
CA GLN A 86 7.12 23.28 16.69
C GLN A 86 6.20 24.25 17.45
N THR A 87 4.90 24.17 17.19
CA THR A 87 3.88 25.01 17.82
C THR A 87 2.76 24.15 18.41
N ALA A 88 2.05 24.67 19.40
CA ALA A 88 0.85 24.04 19.91
C ALA A 88 -0.27 24.18 18.87
N ILE A 89 -0.94 23.08 18.52
CA ILE A 89 -1.88 23.04 17.40
C ILE A 89 -3.27 22.52 17.76
N TYR A 90 -3.45 21.79 18.85
CA TYR A 90 -4.74 21.23 19.29
C TYR A 90 -5.62 20.71 18.14
N PRO A 91 -5.15 19.77 17.32
CA PRO A 91 -5.89 19.33 16.15
C PRO A 91 -7.19 18.62 16.58
N PRO A 92 -8.33 18.90 15.91
CA PRO A 92 -9.60 18.25 16.21
C PRO A 92 -9.61 16.77 15.81
N ARG A 93 -8.77 16.41 14.86
CA ARG A 93 -8.51 15.04 14.40
C ARG A 93 -7.08 14.91 13.90
N MET A 94 -6.52 13.72 14.07
CA MET A 94 -5.25 13.33 13.49
C MET A 94 -5.31 11.87 13.07
N GLU A 95 -4.51 11.50 12.09
CA GLU A 95 -4.39 10.14 11.59
C GLU A 95 -2.94 9.86 11.20
N LEU A 96 -2.40 8.75 11.68
CA LEU A 96 -1.13 8.21 11.23
C LEU A 96 -1.35 7.37 9.98
N LEU A 97 -0.46 7.48 9.01
CA LEU A 97 -0.48 6.65 7.82
C LEU A 97 0.95 6.29 7.42
N TYR A 98 1.07 5.12 6.80
CA TYR A 98 2.34 4.66 6.26
C TYR A 98 2.23 4.53 4.76
N GLU A 99 2.87 5.43 4.05
CA GLU A 99 2.82 5.49 2.60
C GLU A 99 4.20 5.84 2.04
N GLN A 100 4.54 5.26 0.90
CA GLN A 100 5.81 5.52 0.20
C GLN A 100 7.05 5.35 1.10
N ASP A 101 7.08 4.28 1.88
CA ASP A 101 8.18 3.97 2.81
C ASP A 101 8.43 5.06 3.87
N SER A 102 7.41 5.82 4.21
CA SER A 102 7.49 6.89 5.20
C SER A 102 6.28 6.89 6.14
N LEU A 103 6.53 7.28 7.37
CA LEU A 103 5.49 7.52 8.36
C LEU A 103 5.01 8.97 8.23
N TRP A 104 3.71 9.13 8.04
CA TRP A 104 3.07 10.43 7.91
C TRP A 104 2.08 10.66 9.03
N ILE A 105 1.82 11.92 9.32
CA ILE A 105 0.71 12.34 10.16
C ILE A 105 -0.14 13.38 9.44
N SER A 106 -1.43 13.12 9.35
CA SER A 106 -2.45 13.98 8.80
C SER A 106 -3.23 14.64 9.92
N TYR A 107 -3.41 15.95 9.88
CA TYR A 107 -4.23 16.69 10.84
C TYR A 107 -4.73 18.01 10.26
N ALA A 108 -5.80 18.55 10.85
CA ALA A 108 -6.34 19.84 10.46
C ALA A 108 -6.15 20.88 11.55
N VAL A 109 -5.85 22.13 11.15
CA VAL A 109 -5.81 23.31 12.03
C VAL A 109 -6.50 24.47 11.35
N GLY A 110 -7.60 24.95 11.93
CA GLY A 110 -8.41 25.99 11.30
C GLY A 110 -8.91 25.55 9.93
N ASN A 111 -8.57 26.30 8.90
CA ASN A 111 -8.93 26.01 7.51
C ASN A 111 -7.80 25.34 6.70
N THR A 112 -6.80 24.79 7.37
CA THR A 112 -5.65 24.15 6.74
C THR A 112 -5.54 22.70 7.15
N LEU A 113 -5.31 21.83 6.19
CA LEU A 113 -5.07 20.42 6.35
C LEU A 113 -3.59 20.15 6.05
N GLU A 114 -2.90 19.59 7.02
CA GLU A 114 -1.47 19.31 6.99
C GLU A 114 -1.20 17.82 6.79
N LEU A 115 -0.15 17.51 6.06
CA LEU A 115 0.39 16.16 5.91
C LEU A 115 1.92 16.21 6.10
N ILE A 116 2.34 15.82 7.27
CA ILE A 116 3.75 15.90 7.70
C ILE A 116 4.41 14.53 7.60
N ASN A 117 5.57 14.48 6.99
CA ASN A 117 6.43 13.30 7.05
C ASN A 117 7.13 13.26 8.41
N VAL A 118 6.74 12.33 9.29
CA VAL A 118 7.26 12.22 10.66
C VAL A 118 8.76 11.90 10.68
N TRP A 119 9.22 11.07 9.75
CA TRP A 119 10.64 10.70 9.67
C TRP A 119 11.51 11.73 8.94
N GLN A 120 10.89 12.57 8.12
CA GLN A 120 11.56 13.58 7.31
C GLN A 120 10.68 14.84 7.22
N PRO A 121 10.60 15.66 8.30
CA PRO A 121 9.69 16.81 8.33
C PRO A 121 9.93 17.82 7.19
N ASP A 122 11.17 17.97 6.73
CA ASP A 122 11.50 18.82 5.56
C ASP A 122 10.96 18.26 4.23
N GLY A 123 10.56 17.00 4.20
CA GLY A 123 9.93 16.34 3.07
C GLY A 123 8.39 16.34 3.11
N SER A 124 7.81 17.16 3.99
CA SER A 124 6.37 17.30 4.12
C SER A 124 5.73 17.90 2.87
N LEU A 125 4.46 17.57 2.64
CA LEU A 125 3.73 18.06 1.47
C LEU A 125 3.19 19.47 1.74
N PRO A 126 2.91 20.24 0.67
CA PRO A 126 2.29 21.56 0.84
C PRO A 126 0.93 21.41 1.53
N PRO A 127 0.57 22.34 2.43
CA PRO A 127 -0.71 22.29 3.12
C PRO A 127 -1.87 22.53 2.14
N LEU A 128 -3.01 21.86 2.40
CA LEU A 128 -4.26 22.15 1.72
C LEU A 128 -5.01 23.22 2.52
N THR A 129 -5.07 24.44 2.00
CA THR A 129 -5.87 25.52 2.59
C THR A 129 -7.18 25.69 1.82
N VAL A 130 -8.29 25.69 2.53
CA VAL A 130 -9.61 25.90 1.94
C VAL A 130 -10.09 27.34 2.15
N SER A 131 -11.05 27.77 1.33
CA SER A 131 -11.66 29.09 1.46
C SER A 131 -12.63 29.23 2.65
N GLY A 132 -13.04 28.11 3.23
CA GLY A 132 -13.86 28.09 4.44
C GLY A 132 -13.09 28.50 5.68
N THR A 133 -13.79 28.63 6.80
CA THR A 133 -13.20 29.07 8.07
C THR A 133 -12.63 27.92 8.90
N TYR A 134 -13.02 26.68 8.58
CA TYR A 134 -12.69 25.51 9.39
C TYR A 134 -12.79 24.22 8.60
N ILE A 135 -11.86 23.30 8.83
CA ILE A 135 -11.88 21.93 8.31
C ILE A 135 -12.13 20.96 9.46
N SER A 136 -13.04 20.02 9.24
CA SER A 136 -13.19 18.87 10.14
C SER A 136 -13.31 17.57 9.35
N GLY A 137 -13.11 16.44 10.03
CA GLY A 137 -13.22 15.12 9.39
C GLY A 137 -12.26 15.00 8.21
N THR A 138 -11.02 14.66 8.48
CA THR A 138 -9.94 14.67 7.47
C THR A 138 -9.30 13.32 7.35
N LYS A 139 -8.93 12.94 6.14
CA LYS A 139 -8.08 11.78 5.86
C LYS A 139 -7.25 12.05 4.62
N HIS A 140 -5.96 11.72 4.69
CA HIS A 140 -5.11 11.59 3.51
C HIS A 140 -4.94 10.12 3.14
N PHE A 141 -4.72 9.85 1.88
CA PHE A 141 -4.35 8.53 1.38
C PHE A 141 -3.60 8.64 0.06
N PHE A 142 -2.81 7.64 -0.25
CA PHE A 142 -2.07 7.56 -1.50
C PHE A 142 -2.71 6.53 -2.41
N TYR A 143 -3.02 6.93 -3.64
CA TYR A 143 -3.65 6.06 -4.62
C TYR A 143 -3.22 6.48 -6.04
N ASP A 144 -2.98 5.53 -6.92
CA ASP A 144 -2.58 5.76 -8.32
C ASP A 144 -1.45 6.79 -8.46
N ASN A 145 -0.38 6.62 -7.64
CA ASN A 145 0.78 7.52 -7.58
C ASN A 145 0.46 8.99 -7.24
N LYS A 146 -0.65 9.26 -6.57
CA LYS A 146 -1.07 10.60 -6.16
C LYS A 146 -1.54 10.62 -4.72
N TRP A 147 -1.31 11.74 -4.06
CA TRP A 147 -1.90 12.01 -2.77
C TRP A 147 -3.30 12.58 -2.92
N TYR A 148 -4.21 12.08 -2.15
CA TYR A 148 -5.58 12.56 -2.03
C TYR A 148 -5.84 13.02 -0.60
N ALA A 149 -6.74 14.01 -0.46
CA ALA A 149 -7.26 14.47 0.80
C ALA A 149 -8.78 14.48 0.75
N VAL A 150 -9.44 13.91 1.76
CA VAL A 150 -10.88 14.05 1.97
C VAL A 150 -11.12 14.85 3.25
N TYR A 151 -12.09 15.75 3.21
CA TYR A 151 -12.33 16.68 4.30
C TYR A 151 -13.75 17.24 4.25
N CYS A 152 -14.22 17.77 5.40
CA CYS A 152 -15.42 18.58 5.47
C CYS A 152 -15.02 20.06 5.48
N ASP A 153 -15.49 20.82 4.50
CA ASP A 153 -15.20 22.25 4.33
C ASP A 153 -16.33 23.11 4.93
N TYR A 154 -16.07 23.74 6.08
CA TYR A 154 -17.05 24.55 6.79
C TYR A 154 -16.90 26.04 6.48
N PHE A 155 -17.98 26.70 6.12
CA PHE A 155 -17.99 28.11 5.78
C PHE A 155 -18.10 29.06 6.98
N ALA A 156 -18.65 28.59 8.10
CA ALA A 156 -18.70 29.35 9.36
C ALA A 156 -18.69 28.40 10.55
N GLN A 157 -18.18 28.86 11.67
CA GLN A 157 -18.16 28.08 12.91
C GLN A 157 -19.60 27.71 13.33
N GLY A 158 -19.85 26.40 13.44
CA GLY A 158 -21.20 25.87 13.80
C GLY A 158 -22.13 25.61 12.63
N THR A 159 -21.71 25.85 11.38
CA THR A 159 -22.45 25.39 10.19
C THR A 159 -21.74 24.17 9.62
N ASP A 160 -22.51 23.13 9.32
CA ASP A 160 -21.98 21.93 8.68
C ASP A 160 -21.41 22.27 7.31
N GLY A 161 -20.32 21.62 6.93
CA GLY A 161 -19.63 21.82 5.65
C GLY A 161 -19.96 20.73 4.64
N ASN A 162 -19.48 20.90 3.43
CA ASN A 162 -19.60 19.86 2.40
C ASN A 162 -18.46 18.84 2.53
N GLY A 163 -18.75 17.58 2.23
CA GLY A 163 -17.72 16.57 2.03
C GLY A 163 -16.98 16.86 0.72
N CYS A 164 -15.67 16.96 0.78
CA CYS A 164 -14.82 17.30 -0.37
C CYS A 164 -13.72 16.28 -0.55
N ILE A 165 -13.27 16.12 -1.79
CA ILE A 165 -12.03 15.42 -2.14
C ILE A 165 -11.14 16.30 -2.99
N ALA A 166 -9.84 16.29 -2.68
CA ALA A 166 -8.80 16.96 -3.45
C ALA A 166 -7.66 16.00 -3.78
N VAL A 167 -6.91 16.32 -4.82
CA VAL A 167 -5.69 15.60 -5.23
C VAL A 167 -4.51 16.56 -5.27
N LEU A 168 -3.34 16.09 -4.87
CA LEU A 168 -2.09 16.81 -5.03
C LEU A 168 -1.54 16.56 -6.43
N GLN A 169 -1.48 17.61 -7.25
CA GLN A 169 -0.98 17.53 -8.61
C GLN A 169 -0.10 18.74 -8.91
N ASN A 170 1.08 18.51 -9.50
CA ASN A 170 2.06 19.55 -9.84
C ASN A 170 2.46 20.46 -8.65
N GLY A 171 2.47 19.91 -7.42
CA GLY A 171 2.81 20.64 -6.19
C GLY A 171 1.66 21.45 -5.58
N TYR A 172 0.45 21.35 -6.12
CA TYR A 172 -0.73 22.07 -5.62
C TYR A 172 -1.90 21.11 -5.39
N TRP A 173 -2.70 21.39 -4.35
CA TRP A 173 -3.95 20.69 -4.11
C TRP A 173 -5.03 21.22 -5.06
N GLN A 174 -5.65 20.32 -5.79
CA GLN A 174 -6.76 20.60 -6.67
C GLN A 174 -8.00 19.87 -6.17
N LYS A 175 -9.06 20.64 -5.86
CA LYS A 175 -10.35 20.04 -5.49
C LYS A 175 -10.95 19.32 -6.71
N LEU A 176 -11.31 18.05 -6.52
CA LEU A 176 -11.88 17.20 -7.58
C LEU A 176 -13.40 17.16 -7.53
N TYR A 177 -13.97 17.06 -6.30
CA TYR A 177 -15.40 16.90 -6.13
C TYR A 177 -15.86 17.51 -4.81
N THR A 178 -17.11 17.95 -4.80
CA THR A 178 -17.86 18.38 -3.61
C THR A 178 -19.16 17.57 -3.55
N MET A 179 -19.46 16.97 -2.42
CA MET A 179 -20.66 16.16 -2.22
C MET A 179 -21.85 17.08 -1.94
N ASP A 180 -22.59 17.41 -2.99
CA ASP A 180 -23.69 18.39 -2.91
C ASP A 180 -25.03 17.74 -2.52
N ARG A 181 -25.24 16.46 -2.83
CA ARG A 181 -26.48 15.75 -2.54
C ARG A 181 -26.70 15.51 -1.05
N LEU A 182 -25.64 15.31 -0.29
CA LEU A 182 -25.71 15.16 1.16
C LEU A 182 -26.07 16.49 1.84
N GLY A 183 -25.70 17.61 1.22
CA GLY A 183 -25.73 18.93 1.81
C GLY A 183 -24.58 19.09 2.80
N LYS A 184 -24.89 19.04 4.08
CA LYS A 184 -23.93 19.27 5.16
C LYS A 184 -23.28 17.96 5.62
N ALA A 185 -21.95 17.91 5.66
CA ALA A 185 -21.18 16.77 6.17
C ALA A 185 -20.52 17.10 7.51
N SER A 186 -20.59 16.20 8.46
CA SER A 186 -19.93 16.31 9.77
C SER A 186 -18.75 15.35 9.92
N SER A 187 -18.74 14.30 9.11
CA SER A 187 -17.68 13.28 9.09
C SER A 187 -17.48 12.77 7.69
N VAL A 188 -16.24 12.52 7.32
CA VAL A 188 -15.85 11.87 6.07
C VAL A 188 -14.82 10.78 6.35
N ASP A 189 -14.82 9.75 5.51
CA ASP A 189 -13.77 8.76 5.44
C ASP A 189 -13.67 8.20 4.02
N ALA A 190 -12.52 7.64 3.66
CA ALA A 190 -12.27 7.10 2.33
C ALA A 190 -11.50 5.79 2.37
N CYS A 191 -11.73 4.95 1.36
CA CYS A 191 -10.94 3.76 1.12
C CYS A 191 -10.84 3.46 -0.38
N VAL A 192 -9.91 2.60 -0.74
CA VAL A 192 -9.74 2.08 -2.09
C VAL A 192 -10.01 0.58 -2.08
N ALA A 193 -10.91 0.12 -2.91
CA ALA A 193 -11.23 -1.29 -3.04
C ALA A 193 -11.51 -1.65 -4.51
N GLY A 194 -10.95 -2.75 -4.99
CA GLY A 194 -11.17 -3.22 -6.36
C GLY A 194 -10.84 -2.19 -7.46
N GLY A 195 -9.84 -1.32 -7.23
CA GLY A 195 -9.47 -0.25 -8.16
C GLY A 195 -10.46 0.93 -8.22
N LYS A 196 -11.48 0.94 -7.36
CA LYS A 196 -12.43 2.05 -7.19
C LYS A 196 -12.13 2.80 -5.89
N LEU A 197 -12.40 4.09 -5.90
CA LEU A 197 -12.29 4.93 -4.72
C LEU A 197 -13.70 5.11 -4.11
N TYR A 198 -13.80 4.91 -2.82
CA TYR A 198 -15.03 5.08 -2.05
C TYR A 198 -14.80 6.16 -1.00
N LEU A 199 -15.74 7.09 -0.91
CA LEU A 199 -15.76 8.15 0.09
C LEU A 199 -17.15 8.17 0.72
N ALA A 200 -17.18 7.97 2.03
CA ALA A 200 -18.41 8.09 2.81
C ALA A 200 -18.44 9.44 3.54
N ALA A 201 -19.59 10.08 3.54
CA ALA A 201 -19.82 11.28 4.32
C ALA A 201 -21.13 11.16 5.11
N ALA A 202 -21.13 11.64 6.34
CA ALA A 202 -22.30 11.62 7.21
C ALA A 202 -22.74 13.06 7.54
N ASN A 203 -24.06 13.27 7.54
CA ASN A 203 -24.70 14.52 7.97
C ASN A 203 -25.41 14.29 9.31
N ASN A 204 -24.88 14.87 10.38
CA ASN A 204 -25.44 14.69 11.73
C ASN A 204 -26.77 15.39 11.94
N SER A 205 -27.10 16.42 11.16
CA SER A 205 -28.32 17.19 11.32
C SER A 205 -29.57 16.40 10.91
N ASN A 206 -29.47 15.57 9.87
CA ASN A 206 -30.59 14.75 9.36
C ASN A 206 -30.29 13.24 9.37
N ALA A 207 -29.17 12.84 9.97
CA ALA A 207 -28.69 11.45 10.02
C ALA A 207 -28.53 10.79 8.63
N ALA A 208 -28.31 11.58 7.57
CA ALA A 208 -28.08 11.05 6.22
C ALA A 208 -26.62 10.64 6.04
N THR A 209 -26.42 9.62 5.24
CA THR A 209 -25.09 9.18 4.79
C THR A 209 -25.05 9.16 3.28
N ALA A 210 -24.01 9.71 2.68
CA ALA A 210 -23.76 9.61 1.26
C ALA A 210 -22.50 8.81 0.98
N MET A 211 -22.52 8.10 -0.14
CA MET A 211 -21.36 7.42 -0.70
C MET A 211 -21.03 8.03 -2.04
N LEU A 212 -19.81 8.51 -2.18
CA LEU A 212 -19.23 8.92 -3.44
C LEU A 212 -18.29 7.83 -3.94
N THR A 213 -18.44 7.43 -5.17
CA THR A 213 -17.57 6.44 -5.82
C THR A 213 -16.90 7.03 -7.05
N TYR A 214 -15.66 6.62 -7.30
CA TYR A 214 -14.92 6.95 -8.50
C TYR A 214 -14.34 5.67 -9.11
N ASP A 215 -14.67 5.41 -10.36
CA ASP A 215 -14.28 4.20 -11.10
C ASP A 215 -13.07 4.40 -12.04
N GLY A 216 -12.39 5.55 -11.94
CA GLY A 216 -11.32 5.96 -12.83
C GLY A 216 -11.77 6.90 -13.96
N GLN A 217 -13.08 7.02 -14.19
CA GLN A 217 -13.66 7.86 -15.26
C GLN A 217 -14.67 8.88 -14.74
N GLN A 218 -15.58 8.46 -13.86
CA GLN A 218 -16.65 9.31 -13.39
C GLN A 218 -16.90 9.19 -11.89
N TRP A 219 -17.41 10.29 -11.33
CA TRP A 219 -17.86 10.38 -9.95
C TRP A 219 -19.35 10.06 -9.87
N ASN A 220 -19.73 9.24 -8.91
CA ASN A 220 -21.12 8.88 -8.65
C ASN A 220 -21.45 9.05 -7.16
N GLU A 221 -22.34 9.98 -6.84
CA GLU A 221 -22.79 10.27 -5.47
C GLU A 221 -24.19 9.70 -5.24
N ASN A 222 -24.33 8.84 -4.22
CA ASN A 222 -25.57 8.23 -3.81
C ASN A 222 -25.86 8.46 -2.34
N ILE A 223 -27.09 8.84 -2.00
CA ILE A 223 -27.56 8.85 -0.61
C ILE A 223 -27.95 7.43 -0.21
N LEU A 224 -27.39 6.97 0.89
CA LEU A 224 -27.66 5.64 1.44
C LEU A 224 -28.82 5.73 2.44
N THR A 225 -30.04 5.47 1.97
CA THR A 225 -31.27 5.63 2.76
C THR A 225 -31.33 4.72 3.98
N ASP A 226 -30.68 3.55 3.88
CA ASP A 226 -30.68 2.54 4.95
C ASP A 226 -29.52 2.70 5.94
N ILE A 227 -28.59 3.62 5.68
CA ILE A 227 -27.44 3.93 6.51
C ILE A 227 -27.60 5.33 7.05
N GLN A 228 -28.05 5.41 8.30
CA GLN A 228 -28.31 6.69 8.97
C GLN A 228 -27.27 6.94 10.05
N SER A 229 -26.19 7.63 9.70
CA SER A 229 -25.15 8.03 10.64
C SER A 229 -25.44 9.38 11.26
N LYS A 230 -25.32 9.48 12.58
CA LYS A 230 -25.45 10.75 13.30
C LYS A 230 -24.13 11.46 13.55
N ASP A 231 -23.03 10.74 13.76
CA ASP A 231 -21.79 11.36 14.22
C ASP A 231 -20.59 11.03 13.34
N VAL A 232 -20.25 9.77 13.24
CA VAL A 232 -19.00 9.30 12.62
C VAL A 232 -19.31 8.21 11.63
N VAL A 233 -18.67 8.29 10.47
CA VAL A 233 -18.60 7.23 9.48
C VAL A 233 -17.16 6.78 9.34
N ARG A 234 -16.94 5.47 9.18
CA ARG A 234 -15.63 4.87 8.90
C ARG A 234 -15.74 3.89 7.75
N LEU A 235 -14.71 3.89 6.91
CA LEU A 235 -14.54 2.95 5.82
C LEU A 235 -13.29 2.09 6.07
N VAL A 236 -13.44 0.81 5.88
CA VAL A 236 -12.31 -0.14 5.90
C VAL A 236 -12.49 -1.15 4.78
N VAL A 237 -11.39 -1.66 4.26
CA VAL A 237 -11.41 -2.71 3.25
C VAL A 237 -10.95 -4.00 3.86
N LYS A 238 -11.72 -5.05 3.64
CA LYS A 238 -11.31 -6.41 3.95
C LYS A 238 -11.65 -7.32 2.78
N ASP A 239 -10.71 -8.16 2.39
CA ASP A 239 -10.86 -9.07 1.25
C ASP A 239 -11.37 -8.36 -0.02
N ARG A 240 -10.86 -7.13 -0.26
CA ARG A 240 -11.24 -6.25 -1.37
C ARG A 240 -12.69 -5.73 -1.33
N ILE A 241 -13.42 -6.03 -0.27
CA ILE A 241 -14.79 -5.57 -0.05
C ILE A 241 -14.72 -4.34 0.85
N PRO A 242 -15.29 -3.20 0.44
CA PRO A 242 -15.43 -2.06 1.33
C PRO A 242 -16.56 -2.30 2.35
N TYR A 243 -16.26 -1.97 3.59
CA TYR A 243 -17.20 -1.95 4.70
C TYR A 243 -17.37 -0.51 5.18
N VAL A 244 -18.60 -0.13 5.49
CA VAL A 244 -18.92 1.14 6.13
C VAL A 244 -19.46 0.88 7.53
N PHE A 245 -18.94 1.64 8.49
CA PHE A 245 -19.34 1.59 9.90
C PHE A 245 -19.89 2.94 10.33
N TRP A 246 -20.93 2.93 11.16
CA TRP A 246 -21.55 4.16 11.68
C TRP A 246 -22.25 3.92 13.00
N THR A 247 -22.45 5.00 13.77
CA THR A 247 -23.34 4.97 14.93
C THR A 247 -24.71 5.49 14.53
N SER A 248 -25.76 4.83 14.98
CA SER A 248 -27.14 5.19 14.69
C SER A 248 -27.99 5.33 15.96
N GLY A 249 -29.05 6.12 15.85
CA GLY A 249 -30.04 6.31 16.91
C GLY A 249 -29.53 7.12 18.11
N ASN A 250 -30.42 7.35 19.08
CA ASN A 250 -30.06 8.05 20.31
C ASN A 250 -29.20 7.18 21.24
N GLU A 251 -29.29 5.86 21.09
CA GLU A 251 -28.52 4.89 21.86
C GLU A 251 -27.09 4.68 21.29
N LYS A 252 -26.72 5.46 20.26
CA LYS A 252 -25.41 5.37 19.61
C LYS A 252 -24.98 3.93 19.32
N THR A 253 -25.85 3.21 18.63
CA THR A 253 -25.61 1.82 18.28
C THR A 253 -24.64 1.74 17.11
N LEU A 254 -23.52 1.03 17.28
CA LEU A 254 -22.54 0.78 16.22
C LEU A 254 -23.07 -0.30 15.28
N GLN A 255 -23.17 0.04 14.02
CA GLN A 255 -23.64 -0.80 12.92
C GLN A 255 -22.60 -0.84 11.79
N ALA A 256 -22.76 -1.80 10.91
CA ALA A 256 -21.93 -1.93 9.71
C ALA A 256 -22.75 -2.42 8.50
N ALA A 257 -22.25 -2.06 7.33
CA ALA A 257 -22.69 -2.61 6.05
C ALA A 257 -21.46 -2.89 5.17
N TYR A 258 -21.62 -3.79 4.23
CA TYR A 258 -20.59 -4.14 3.24
C TYR A 258 -21.16 -4.04 1.84
N LEU A 259 -20.29 -3.80 0.86
CA LEU A 259 -20.68 -3.70 -0.54
C LEU A 259 -20.75 -5.11 -1.15
N LYS A 260 -21.92 -5.44 -1.71
CA LYS A 260 -22.14 -6.67 -2.47
C LYS A 260 -22.98 -6.35 -3.71
N ASP A 261 -22.53 -6.81 -4.87
CA ASP A 261 -23.23 -6.64 -6.15
C ASP A 261 -23.67 -5.17 -6.37
N ASP A 262 -22.73 -4.23 -6.18
CA ASP A 262 -22.93 -2.76 -6.24
C ASP A 262 -24.01 -2.20 -5.28
N SER A 263 -24.44 -2.96 -4.28
CA SER A 263 -25.38 -2.52 -3.25
C SER A 263 -24.86 -2.73 -1.83
N TRP A 264 -25.14 -1.78 -0.93
CA TRP A 264 -24.73 -1.86 0.47
C TRP A 264 -25.69 -2.74 1.27
N GLN A 265 -25.15 -3.81 1.86
CA GLN A 265 -25.89 -4.80 2.66
C GLN A 265 -25.60 -4.60 4.14
N LYS A 266 -26.61 -4.30 4.93
CA LYS A 266 -26.47 -4.19 6.40
C LYS A 266 -26.14 -5.55 7.01
N LEU A 267 -25.23 -5.53 7.99
CA LEU A 267 -25.05 -6.68 8.86
C LEU A 267 -26.26 -6.85 9.77
N ALA A 268 -26.68 -8.08 9.95
CA ALA A 268 -27.90 -8.40 10.71
C ALA A 268 -27.75 -8.13 12.23
N SER A 269 -26.52 -8.09 12.74
CA SER A 269 -26.25 -7.87 14.17
C SER A 269 -25.64 -6.51 14.43
N THR A 270 -26.05 -5.88 15.52
CA THR A 270 -25.38 -4.69 16.06
C THR A 270 -24.04 -5.06 16.69
N ILE A 271 -23.02 -4.21 16.50
CA ILE A 271 -21.68 -4.45 17.02
C ILE A 271 -21.59 -4.01 18.49
N GLY A 272 -22.27 -2.96 18.88
CA GLY A 272 -22.29 -2.42 20.23
C GLY A 272 -23.33 -1.32 20.41
N THR A 273 -23.65 -1.01 21.64
CA THR A 273 -24.56 0.08 22.04
C THR A 273 -23.84 1.06 22.95
N ASP A 274 -24.36 2.28 23.05
CA ASP A 274 -23.80 3.39 23.85
C ASP A 274 -22.37 3.78 23.45
N ILE A 275 -22.05 3.72 22.17
CA ILE A 275 -20.72 3.99 21.63
C ILE A 275 -20.55 5.48 21.37
N ASN A 276 -19.73 6.16 22.16
CA ASN A 276 -19.41 7.59 22.01
C ASN A 276 -18.35 7.87 20.94
N GLY A 277 -17.44 6.93 20.74
CA GLY A 277 -16.41 6.98 19.71
C GLY A 277 -15.99 5.57 19.34
N PHE A 278 -15.61 5.37 18.11
CA PHE A 278 -15.13 4.07 17.64
C PHE A 278 -14.04 4.21 16.59
N ASP A 279 -13.25 3.16 16.49
CA ASP A 279 -12.29 2.97 15.44
C ASP A 279 -12.41 1.55 14.87
N ILE A 280 -12.07 1.40 13.59
CA ILE A 280 -12.14 0.12 12.86
C ILE A 280 -10.83 -0.09 12.15
N PHE A 281 -10.27 -1.28 12.31
CA PHE A 281 -9.07 -1.67 11.58
C PHE A 281 -9.13 -3.13 11.16
N CYS A 282 -8.35 -3.48 10.16
CA CYS A 282 -8.20 -4.84 9.66
C CYS A 282 -6.80 -5.35 10.02
N GLY A 283 -6.73 -6.47 10.70
CA GLY A 283 -5.47 -7.14 11.01
C GLY A 283 -5.64 -8.65 10.90
N ASP A 284 -4.65 -9.34 10.34
CA ASP A 284 -4.62 -10.80 10.19
C ASP A 284 -5.93 -11.39 9.65
N ASN A 285 -6.46 -10.80 8.58
CA ASN A 285 -7.75 -11.15 7.97
C ASN A 285 -8.97 -11.05 8.91
N THR A 286 -8.87 -10.29 10.00
CA THR A 286 -9.96 -10.07 10.93
C THR A 286 -10.28 -8.57 11.03
N LEU A 287 -11.57 -8.22 10.98
CA LEU A 287 -12.03 -6.87 11.28
C LEU A 287 -12.19 -6.72 12.79
N TYR A 288 -11.61 -5.67 13.31
CA TYR A 288 -11.72 -5.28 14.72
C TYR A 288 -12.48 -3.97 14.83
N ALA A 289 -13.47 -3.95 15.68
CA ALA A 289 -14.16 -2.73 16.07
C ALA A 289 -13.82 -2.40 17.52
N VAL A 290 -13.25 -1.23 17.72
CA VAL A 290 -12.94 -0.68 19.04
C VAL A 290 -13.90 0.44 19.34
N GLY A 291 -14.64 0.33 20.43
CA GLY A 291 -15.62 1.34 20.84
C GLY A 291 -15.41 1.78 22.28
N ALA A 292 -15.53 3.07 22.53
CA ALA A 292 -15.61 3.64 23.87
C ALA A 292 -17.06 4.00 24.18
N THR A 293 -17.58 3.49 25.31
CA THR A 293 -18.93 3.85 25.80
C THR A 293 -18.92 5.19 26.52
N THR A 294 -20.10 5.75 26.79
CA THR A 294 -20.27 6.97 27.59
C THR A 294 -19.68 6.86 28.99
N ASN A 295 -19.61 5.63 29.53
CA ASN A 295 -19.01 5.34 30.83
C ASN A 295 -17.49 5.09 30.75
N GLY A 296 -16.86 5.32 29.61
CA GLY A 296 -15.41 5.19 29.42
C GLY A 296 -14.90 3.75 29.32
N ILE A 297 -15.78 2.77 29.12
CA ILE A 297 -15.38 1.37 28.96
C ILE A 297 -15.05 1.14 27.47
N ALA A 298 -13.79 0.92 27.18
CA ALA A 298 -13.38 0.47 25.85
C ALA A 298 -13.73 -1.01 25.66
N SER A 299 -14.39 -1.35 24.57
CA SER A 299 -14.64 -2.73 24.17
C SER A 299 -14.01 -2.98 22.80
N VAL A 300 -13.35 -4.12 22.66
CA VAL A 300 -12.86 -4.60 21.37
C VAL A 300 -13.73 -5.79 20.96
N LYS A 301 -14.32 -5.68 19.78
CA LYS A 301 -15.07 -6.79 19.19
C LYS A 301 -14.41 -7.23 17.90
N THR A 302 -14.21 -8.52 17.77
CA THR A 302 -13.83 -9.14 16.51
C THR A 302 -15.10 -9.37 15.69
N MET A 303 -15.09 -8.92 14.48
CA MET A 303 -16.09 -9.29 13.51
C MET A 303 -15.53 -10.46 12.71
N LYS A 304 -16.10 -11.64 12.92
CA LYS A 304 -15.93 -12.70 11.93
C LYS A 304 -16.49 -12.15 10.63
N THR A 305 -15.75 -12.32 9.56
CA THR A 305 -16.24 -12.08 8.20
C THR A 305 -17.64 -12.65 8.07
N VAL A 306 -18.46 -12.02 7.27
CA VAL A 306 -19.76 -12.55 6.91
C VAL A 306 -19.52 -13.94 6.32
N GLU A 307 -19.71 -14.97 7.16
CA GLU A 307 -19.79 -16.33 6.65
C GLU A 307 -20.94 -16.34 5.66
N GLY A 308 -20.62 -16.53 4.39
CA GLY A 308 -21.64 -16.68 3.36
C GLY A 308 -21.83 -15.53 2.39
N ILE A 309 -20.84 -14.62 2.20
CA ILE A 309 -20.63 -14.22 0.82
C ILE A 309 -19.97 -15.43 0.19
N PRO A 310 -20.67 -16.24 -0.63
CA PRO A 310 -19.92 -17.12 -1.52
C PRO A 310 -18.98 -16.16 -2.23
N ASP A 311 -17.68 -16.48 -2.25
CA ASP A 311 -16.79 -15.86 -3.22
C ASP A 311 -17.63 -15.75 -4.50
N PRO A 312 -17.68 -14.56 -5.13
CA PRO A 312 -18.48 -14.41 -6.34
C PRO A 312 -18.21 -15.66 -7.15
N PRO A 313 -19.25 -16.43 -7.56
CA PRO A 313 -19.09 -17.78 -8.09
C PRO A 313 -17.88 -17.71 -8.97
N VAL A 314 -16.88 -18.55 -8.71
CA VAL A 314 -15.65 -18.62 -9.51
C VAL A 314 -16.14 -18.97 -10.90
N THR A 315 -16.59 -17.96 -11.64
CA THR A 315 -16.59 -18.07 -13.08
C THR A 315 -15.12 -18.18 -13.37
N GLU A 316 -14.63 -19.41 -13.57
CA GLU A 316 -13.33 -19.60 -14.20
C GLU A 316 -13.29 -18.55 -15.30
N PRO A 317 -12.28 -17.63 -15.31
CA PRO A 317 -12.22 -16.61 -16.35
C PRO A 317 -12.42 -17.39 -17.63
N GLU A 318 -13.51 -17.08 -18.36
CA GLU A 318 -13.89 -17.89 -19.52
C GLU A 318 -12.63 -18.05 -20.35
N VAL A 319 -12.10 -19.28 -20.38
CA VAL A 319 -10.94 -19.66 -21.20
C VAL A 319 -11.31 -19.55 -22.70
N GLY A 320 -12.55 -19.08 -22.98
CA GLY A 320 -13.07 -18.72 -24.28
C GLY A 320 -12.86 -17.24 -24.56
N ASN A 321 -12.07 -16.91 -25.52
CA ASN A 321 -11.83 -15.67 -26.24
C ASN A 321 -10.42 -15.07 -26.05
N GLY A 322 -9.39 -15.91 -26.08
CA GLY A 322 -8.01 -15.42 -26.24
C GLY A 322 -7.36 -14.87 -24.96
N ASN A 323 -7.86 -15.21 -23.79
CA ASN A 323 -7.22 -14.93 -22.53
C ASN A 323 -6.26 -16.05 -22.14
N VAL A 324 -5.09 -15.69 -21.59
CA VAL A 324 -4.25 -16.62 -20.84
C VAL A 324 -4.54 -16.46 -19.35
N VAL A 325 -4.76 -17.56 -18.66
CA VAL A 325 -4.98 -17.59 -17.22
C VAL A 325 -3.71 -18.07 -16.53
N LEU A 326 -3.24 -17.29 -15.56
CA LEU A 326 -2.09 -17.62 -14.73
C LEU A 326 -2.58 -17.95 -13.32
N ALA A 327 -2.25 -19.14 -12.83
CA ALA A 327 -2.56 -19.54 -11.46
C ALA A 327 -1.36 -19.18 -10.55
N LEU A 328 -1.53 -18.18 -9.68
CA LEU A 328 -0.50 -17.75 -8.73
C LEU A 328 -0.53 -18.64 -7.49
N PRO A 329 0.60 -19.03 -6.92
CA PRO A 329 0.67 -19.75 -5.66
C PRO A 329 0.05 -18.97 -4.49
N ALA A 330 -0.22 -19.67 -3.39
CA ALA A 330 -0.62 -19.04 -2.14
C ALA A 330 0.45 -18.02 -1.69
N GLY A 331 0.02 -16.87 -1.18
CA GLY A 331 0.91 -15.77 -0.77
C GLY A 331 1.03 -14.63 -1.79
N TYR A 332 0.56 -14.82 -3.02
CA TYR A 332 0.42 -13.72 -3.99
C TYR A 332 -0.91 -13.00 -3.80
N ASP A 333 -0.89 -11.68 -3.94
CA ASP A 333 -2.07 -10.82 -3.85
C ASP A 333 -2.20 -9.87 -5.05
N SER A 334 -3.19 -8.97 -5.04
CA SER A 334 -3.44 -8.05 -6.15
C SER A 334 -2.35 -6.98 -6.35
N SER A 335 -1.36 -6.89 -5.45
CA SER A 335 -0.19 -6.05 -5.62
C SER A 335 0.89 -6.71 -6.48
N ALA A 336 0.74 -8.01 -6.78
CA ALA A 336 1.67 -8.70 -7.66
C ALA A 336 1.63 -8.10 -9.07
N LYS A 337 2.80 -7.85 -9.64
CA LYS A 337 2.95 -7.36 -11.00
C LYS A 337 3.21 -8.53 -11.94
N ILE A 338 2.49 -8.54 -13.06
CA ILE A 338 2.62 -9.57 -14.09
C ILE A 338 3.41 -9.01 -15.27
N TYR A 339 4.34 -9.79 -15.76
CA TYR A 339 5.15 -9.45 -16.92
C TYR A 339 5.08 -10.56 -17.96
N ILE A 340 4.97 -10.18 -19.22
CA ILE A 340 5.05 -11.09 -20.37
C ILE A 340 6.29 -10.74 -21.19
N ASP A 341 7.18 -11.71 -21.37
CA ASP A 341 8.50 -11.52 -21.98
C ASP A 341 9.24 -10.27 -21.46
N GLY A 342 9.04 -9.97 -20.20
CA GLY A 342 9.65 -8.83 -19.52
C GLY A 342 8.93 -7.50 -19.66
N VAL A 343 7.77 -7.42 -20.30
CA VAL A 343 6.92 -6.23 -20.37
C VAL A 343 5.77 -6.36 -19.38
N GLU A 344 5.54 -5.34 -18.56
CA GLU A 344 4.44 -5.34 -17.60
C GLU A 344 3.10 -5.43 -18.34
N ALA A 345 2.27 -6.39 -17.95
CA ALA A 345 0.99 -6.68 -18.57
C ALA A 345 -0.16 -6.23 -17.68
N ALA A 346 -1.15 -5.58 -18.26
CA ALA A 346 -2.39 -5.27 -17.54
C ALA A 346 -3.19 -6.56 -17.34
N SER A 347 -3.47 -6.90 -16.08
CA SER A 347 -4.39 -7.98 -15.74
C SER A 347 -5.82 -7.52 -15.96
N THR A 348 -6.64 -8.36 -16.60
CA THR A 348 -8.06 -8.06 -16.87
C THR A 348 -8.98 -8.53 -15.76
N ALA A 349 -8.57 -9.53 -14.98
CA ALA A 349 -9.32 -10.04 -13.85
C ALA A 349 -8.40 -10.70 -12.83
N TRP A 350 -8.76 -10.56 -11.56
CA TRP A 350 -8.16 -11.28 -10.44
C TRP A 350 -9.25 -12.08 -9.76
N GLN A 351 -9.06 -13.38 -9.60
CA GLN A 351 -9.97 -14.25 -8.89
C GLN A 351 -9.22 -15.02 -7.81
N ASN A 352 -9.85 -15.22 -6.66
CA ASN A 352 -9.32 -16.08 -5.61
C ASN A 352 -10.01 -17.44 -5.71
N ASP A 353 -9.21 -18.49 -5.83
CA ASP A 353 -9.58 -19.85 -5.48
C ASP A 353 -9.01 -20.13 -4.08
N GLU A 354 -9.57 -21.04 -3.30
CA GLU A 354 -9.14 -21.37 -1.93
C GLU A 354 -7.64 -21.69 -1.80
N ALA A 355 -7.01 -22.17 -2.87
CA ALA A 355 -5.60 -22.52 -2.94
C ALA A 355 -4.76 -21.64 -3.88
N ARG A 356 -5.36 -20.83 -4.76
CA ARG A 356 -4.68 -20.12 -5.83
C ARG A 356 -5.35 -18.79 -6.14
N ARG A 357 -4.56 -17.85 -6.64
CA ARG A 357 -5.07 -16.62 -7.22
C ARG A 357 -4.96 -16.69 -8.74
N LEU A 358 -6.08 -16.54 -9.44
CA LEU A 358 -6.13 -16.58 -10.89
C LEU A 358 -6.06 -15.17 -11.48
N VAL A 359 -5.22 -14.99 -12.48
CA VAL A 359 -5.06 -13.74 -13.24
C VAL A 359 -5.32 -14.01 -14.69
N ALA A 360 -6.28 -13.29 -15.27
CA ALA A 360 -6.52 -13.33 -16.70
C ALA A 360 -5.84 -12.15 -17.41
N ILE A 361 -5.23 -12.44 -18.55
CA ILE A 361 -4.58 -11.46 -19.43
C ILE A 361 -5.12 -11.67 -20.84
N ASN A 362 -5.56 -10.59 -21.49
CA ASN A 362 -5.98 -10.67 -22.89
C ASN A 362 -4.79 -11.00 -23.79
N SER A 363 -4.71 -12.25 -24.22
CA SER A 363 -3.54 -12.80 -24.89
C SER A 363 -3.29 -12.23 -26.29
N ILE A 364 -4.35 -12.01 -27.07
CA ILE A 364 -4.18 -11.59 -28.49
C ILE A 364 -3.82 -10.11 -28.58
N VAL A 365 -4.52 -9.26 -27.85
CA VAL A 365 -4.31 -7.81 -27.91
C VAL A 365 -3.01 -7.39 -27.23
N GLN A 366 -2.67 -8.01 -26.08
CA GLN A 366 -1.50 -7.63 -25.29
C GLN A 366 -0.24 -8.44 -25.59
N LEU A 367 -0.36 -9.70 -26.00
CA LEU A 367 0.75 -10.63 -26.14
C LEU A 367 1.19 -10.88 -27.59
N GLY A 368 0.33 -10.58 -28.57
CA GLY A 368 0.55 -11.02 -29.95
C GLY A 368 0.55 -12.55 -30.04
N THR A 369 1.40 -13.14 -30.90
CA THR A 369 1.47 -14.60 -31.14
C THR A 369 2.83 -15.20 -30.80
N THR A 370 3.78 -14.42 -30.28
CA THR A 370 5.18 -14.82 -30.10
C THR A 370 5.65 -14.85 -28.65
N ALA A 371 4.77 -14.55 -27.69
CA ALA A 371 5.14 -14.53 -26.27
C ALA A 371 5.57 -15.92 -25.79
N LYS A 372 6.63 -15.98 -25.00
CA LYS A 372 7.27 -17.22 -24.54
C LYS A 372 7.17 -17.43 -23.04
N THR A 373 7.15 -16.35 -22.25
CA THR A 373 7.21 -16.42 -20.80
C THR A 373 6.24 -15.44 -20.14
N ALA A 374 5.70 -15.84 -19.01
CA ALA A 374 5.05 -14.95 -18.06
C ALA A 374 5.78 -15.04 -16.71
N ALA A 375 5.82 -13.94 -15.98
CA ALA A 375 6.35 -13.90 -14.62
C ALA A 375 5.48 -13.02 -13.73
N ALA A 376 5.30 -13.45 -12.48
CA ALA A 376 4.67 -12.66 -11.44
C ALA A 376 5.71 -12.32 -10.37
N TYR A 377 5.67 -11.08 -9.89
CA TYR A 377 6.48 -10.62 -8.76
C TYR A 377 5.58 -10.09 -7.67
N GLN A 378 5.65 -10.71 -6.50
CA GLN A 378 4.99 -10.19 -5.30
C GLN A 378 5.88 -9.13 -4.66
N TYR A 379 5.27 -8.07 -4.15
CA TYR A 379 5.97 -7.00 -3.45
C TYR A 379 5.40 -6.87 -2.03
N ASN A 380 6.27 -6.57 -1.08
CA ASN A 380 5.81 -6.16 0.24
C ASN A 380 5.34 -4.70 0.24
N ALA A 381 4.80 -4.22 1.37
CA ALA A 381 4.33 -2.85 1.54
C ALA A 381 5.40 -1.78 1.27
N SER A 382 6.68 -2.12 1.38
CA SER A 382 7.81 -1.23 1.06
C SER A 382 8.23 -1.25 -0.43
N GLY A 383 7.45 -1.90 -1.30
CA GLY A 383 7.78 -2.04 -2.71
C GLY A 383 9.03 -2.90 -2.97
N ILE A 384 9.42 -3.74 -1.99
CA ILE A 384 10.53 -4.68 -2.15
C ILE A 384 9.96 -6.01 -2.64
N PRO A 385 10.48 -6.57 -3.75
CA PRO A 385 10.02 -7.86 -4.24
C PRO A 385 10.37 -8.98 -3.25
N THR A 386 9.38 -9.78 -2.88
CA THR A 386 9.52 -10.91 -1.97
C THR A 386 9.55 -12.22 -2.70
N ASP A 387 8.72 -12.38 -3.71
CA ASP A 387 8.54 -13.63 -4.41
C ASP A 387 8.48 -13.45 -5.93
N MET A 388 8.88 -14.49 -6.65
CA MET A 388 8.89 -14.55 -8.10
C MET A 388 8.39 -15.92 -8.56
N TYR A 389 7.41 -15.94 -9.47
CA TYR A 389 6.92 -17.15 -10.11
C TYR A 389 6.92 -17.02 -11.63
N VAL A 390 7.10 -18.12 -12.35
CA VAL A 390 7.31 -18.11 -13.81
C VAL A 390 6.47 -19.18 -14.49
N TRP A 391 5.92 -18.82 -15.65
CA TRP A 391 5.24 -19.73 -16.58
C TRP A 391 5.91 -19.69 -17.94
N ARG A 392 5.88 -20.80 -18.62
CA ARG A 392 6.12 -20.90 -20.05
C ARG A 392 4.81 -20.71 -20.78
N LEU A 393 4.80 -19.86 -21.79
CA LEU A 393 3.66 -19.63 -22.67
C LEU A 393 3.82 -20.41 -23.98
N SER A 394 2.74 -21.02 -24.44
CA SER A 394 2.70 -21.72 -25.74
C SER A 394 1.43 -21.31 -26.46
N TYR A 395 1.59 -20.78 -27.68
CA TYR A 395 0.48 -20.40 -28.55
C TYR A 395 0.09 -21.56 -29.47
N ASN A 396 -1.17 -21.95 -29.48
CA ASN A 396 -1.68 -23.09 -30.26
C ASN A 396 -2.35 -22.69 -31.59
N GLY A 397 -2.24 -21.41 -31.98
CA GLY A 397 -2.91 -20.85 -33.16
C GLY A 397 -4.22 -20.14 -32.84
N SER A 398 -4.77 -20.31 -31.64
CA SER A 398 -6.03 -19.70 -31.19
C SER A 398 -5.85 -18.99 -29.84
N CYS A 399 -5.23 -19.61 -28.87
CA CYS A 399 -5.02 -19.07 -27.54
C CYS A 399 -3.65 -19.47 -26.98
N TYR A 400 -3.25 -18.82 -25.89
CA TYR A 400 -2.09 -19.21 -25.10
C TYR A 400 -2.48 -20.19 -24.01
N THR A 401 -1.60 -21.17 -23.80
CA THR A 401 -1.56 -22.00 -22.59
C THR A 401 -0.36 -21.62 -21.75
N ALA A 402 -0.55 -21.51 -20.44
CA ALA A 402 0.51 -21.26 -19.48
C ALA A 402 0.85 -22.55 -18.74
N THR A 403 2.14 -22.93 -18.77
CA THR A 403 2.68 -24.07 -18.01
C THR A 403 3.59 -23.54 -16.94
N GLU A 404 3.33 -23.88 -15.70
CA GLU A 404 4.16 -23.49 -14.55
C GLU A 404 5.57 -24.03 -14.68
N VAL A 405 6.55 -23.22 -14.25
CA VAL A 405 7.97 -23.60 -14.17
C VAL A 405 8.44 -23.38 -12.73
N PRO A 406 8.03 -24.26 -11.80
CA PRO A 406 8.33 -24.09 -10.36
C PRO A 406 9.83 -24.11 -10.07
N GLU A 407 10.62 -24.69 -10.94
CA GLU A 407 12.10 -24.67 -10.84
C GLU A 407 12.65 -23.24 -10.90
N PHE A 408 11.94 -22.29 -11.53
CA PHE A 408 12.33 -20.88 -11.61
C PHE A 408 11.70 -20.02 -10.53
N GLU A 409 10.89 -20.61 -9.66
CA GLU A 409 10.37 -19.90 -8.48
C GLU A 409 11.52 -19.29 -7.68
N ASN A 410 11.40 -18.01 -7.37
CA ASN A 410 12.42 -17.26 -6.63
C ASN A 410 13.86 -17.42 -7.17
N LEU A 411 13.99 -17.58 -8.50
CA LEU A 411 15.32 -17.69 -9.14
C LEU A 411 16.17 -16.46 -8.83
N PHE A 412 15.61 -15.27 -8.97
CA PHE A 412 16.24 -14.00 -8.62
C PHE A 412 15.73 -13.44 -7.30
N SER A 413 16.59 -12.70 -6.61
CA SER A 413 16.27 -11.94 -5.42
C SER A 413 16.94 -10.56 -5.48
N TYR A 414 16.35 -9.58 -4.78
CA TYR A 414 16.91 -8.25 -4.64
C TYR A 414 17.63 -8.10 -3.30
N HIS A 415 18.83 -7.48 -3.31
CA HIS A 415 19.68 -7.31 -2.13
C HIS A 415 20.07 -5.86 -1.83
N GLY A 416 19.45 -4.91 -2.49
CA GLY A 416 19.57 -3.50 -2.17
C GLY A 416 20.42 -2.68 -3.14
N PHE A 417 20.40 -1.38 -2.89
CA PHE A 417 21.25 -0.39 -3.55
C PHE A 417 22.36 0.08 -2.62
N SER A 418 23.49 0.43 -3.22
CA SER A 418 24.60 1.07 -2.52
C SER A 418 25.32 2.05 -3.44
N VAL A 419 26.06 2.99 -2.83
CA VAL A 419 26.91 3.90 -3.59
C VAL A 419 28.33 3.34 -3.62
N ARG A 420 28.88 3.23 -4.81
CA ARG A 420 30.31 2.98 -5.00
C ARG A 420 31.04 4.30 -4.90
N TYR A 421 31.92 4.45 -3.92
CA TYR A 421 32.69 5.67 -3.66
C TYR A 421 34.19 5.55 -3.97
N THR A 422 34.68 4.34 -4.24
CA THR A 422 36.08 4.09 -4.63
C THR A 422 36.20 3.94 -6.14
N GLY A 423 37.18 4.59 -6.74
CA GLY A 423 37.34 4.63 -8.19
C GLY A 423 36.27 5.48 -8.87
N ASN A 424 35.62 4.96 -9.92
CA ASN A 424 34.49 5.67 -10.54
C ASN A 424 33.25 5.59 -9.64
N THR A 425 32.85 6.71 -9.05
CA THR A 425 31.63 6.84 -8.26
C THR A 425 30.41 6.44 -9.07
N GLY A 426 29.45 5.75 -8.44
CA GLY A 426 28.25 5.32 -9.13
C GLY A 426 27.23 4.64 -8.24
N LEU A 427 26.04 4.43 -8.81
CA LEU A 427 24.94 3.73 -8.19
C LEU A 427 25.06 2.22 -8.47
N ARG A 428 25.15 1.41 -7.41
CA ARG A 428 25.23 -0.04 -7.47
C ARG A 428 23.89 -0.65 -7.10
N CYS A 429 23.41 -1.60 -7.90
CA CYS A 429 22.30 -2.48 -7.53
C CYS A 429 22.83 -3.92 -7.39
N THR A 430 22.45 -4.60 -6.32
CA THR A 430 22.85 -5.97 -6.04
C THR A 430 21.63 -6.89 -6.16
N PHE A 431 21.78 -7.91 -7.00
CA PHE A 431 20.82 -9.01 -7.16
C PHE A 431 21.46 -10.31 -6.71
N GLY A 432 20.64 -11.26 -6.30
CA GLY A 432 21.03 -12.62 -6.01
C GLY A 432 20.38 -13.60 -6.97
N ILE A 433 21.08 -14.69 -7.27
CA ILE A 433 20.51 -15.85 -7.91
C ILE A 433 20.64 -17.05 -6.96
N ASP A 434 19.64 -17.92 -6.93
CA ASP A 434 19.72 -19.15 -6.14
C ASP A 434 20.95 -19.97 -6.52
N THR A 435 21.81 -20.28 -5.55
CA THR A 435 23.11 -20.92 -5.79
C THR A 435 22.96 -22.32 -6.36
N ALA A 436 22.00 -23.10 -5.84
CA ALA A 436 21.79 -24.48 -6.28
C ALA A 436 21.19 -24.51 -7.68
N LYS A 437 20.18 -23.70 -7.95
CA LYS A 437 19.55 -23.55 -9.26
C LYS A 437 20.56 -23.05 -10.30
N LYS A 438 21.36 -22.04 -9.96
CA LYS A 438 22.43 -21.54 -10.83
C LYS A 438 23.44 -22.65 -11.19
N SER A 439 23.87 -23.43 -10.20
CA SER A 439 24.83 -24.53 -10.43
C SER A 439 24.28 -25.55 -11.40
N GLN A 440 22.99 -25.88 -11.31
CA GLN A 440 22.34 -26.79 -12.26
C GLN A 440 22.19 -26.15 -13.65
N LEU A 441 21.80 -24.86 -13.72
CA LEU A 441 21.67 -24.13 -14.98
C LEU A 441 22.98 -23.97 -15.76
N ILE A 442 24.12 -23.97 -15.08
CA ILE A 442 25.45 -23.90 -15.72
C ILE A 442 25.98 -25.29 -16.02
N SER A 443 25.60 -26.30 -15.24
CA SER A 443 26.08 -27.68 -15.44
C SER A 443 25.50 -28.32 -16.71
N GLY A 444 26.10 -29.39 -17.16
CA GLY A 444 25.65 -30.15 -18.34
C GLY A 444 24.23 -30.72 -18.22
N SER A 445 23.71 -30.90 -16.98
CA SER A 445 22.37 -31.45 -16.74
C SER A 445 21.24 -30.41 -16.91
N GLY A 446 21.54 -29.13 -16.77
CA GLY A 446 20.50 -28.07 -16.79
C GLY A 446 19.53 -28.13 -15.61
N LEU A 447 18.61 -27.15 -15.54
CA LEU A 447 17.47 -27.12 -14.63
C LEU A 447 16.19 -27.14 -15.47
N ALA A 448 15.34 -28.12 -15.30
CA ALA A 448 14.17 -28.37 -16.17
C ALA A 448 14.53 -28.41 -17.68
N GLY A 449 15.76 -28.82 -17.99
CA GLY A 449 16.30 -28.84 -19.36
C GLY A 449 16.83 -27.50 -19.86
N TYR A 450 16.76 -26.43 -19.07
CA TYR A 450 17.31 -25.12 -19.42
C TYR A 450 18.76 -24.95 -18.99
N ARG A 451 19.52 -24.18 -19.78
CA ARG A 451 20.89 -23.76 -19.46
C ARG A 451 21.04 -22.27 -19.60
N ILE A 452 21.76 -21.62 -18.69
CA ILE A 452 22.12 -20.21 -18.82
C ILE A 452 23.24 -20.06 -19.85
N THR A 453 22.97 -19.20 -20.85
CA THR A 453 23.99 -18.80 -21.83
C THR A 453 24.54 -17.41 -21.54
N GLU A 454 23.73 -16.55 -20.92
CA GLU A 454 24.10 -15.21 -20.49
C GLU A 454 23.28 -14.77 -19.31
N MET A 455 23.84 -13.98 -18.39
CA MET A 455 23.08 -13.26 -17.37
C MET A 455 23.70 -11.90 -17.06
N GLY A 456 22.89 -10.98 -16.56
CA GLY A 456 23.33 -9.62 -16.28
C GLY A 456 22.26 -8.75 -15.65
N THR A 457 22.44 -7.44 -15.79
CA THR A 457 21.49 -6.42 -15.34
C THR A 457 21.22 -5.45 -16.46
N LEU A 458 19.96 -5.17 -16.69
CA LEU A 458 19.50 -4.04 -17.50
C LEU A 458 19.38 -2.81 -16.59
N ILE A 459 19.74 -1.64 -17.13
CA ILE A 459 19.64 -0.35 -16.43
C ILE A 459 19.04 0.67 -17.37
N MET A 460 18.01 1.37 -16.93
CA MET A 460 17.28 2.34 -17.75
C MET A 460 16.87 3.57 -16.97
N ARG A 461 16.75 4.70 -17.65
CA ARG A 461 16.17 5.93 -17.08
C ARG A 461 14.63 5.83 -17.09
N PRO A 462 13.94 6.42 -16.07
CA PRO A 462 12.48 6.35 -15.98
C PRO A 462 11.74 7.00 -17.18
N ASP A 463 12.26 8.10 -17.69
CA ASP A 463 11.67 8.81 -18.83
C ASP A 463 11.73 8.00 -20.14
N LEU A 464 12.70 7.12 -20.27
CA LEU A 464 12.80 6.18 -21.38
C LEU A 464 11.96 4.92 -21.12
N HIS A 465 11.92 4.45 -19.89
CA HIS A 465 11.09 3.30 -19.51
C HIS A 465 9.60 3.54 -19.74
N ALA A 466 9.13 4.76 -19.52
CA ALA A 466 7.74 5.15 -19.81
C ALA A 466 7.38 5.06 -21.32
N GLN A 467 8.37 5.02 -22.21
CA GLN A 467 8.18 5.00 -23.66
C GLN A 467 8.58 3.68 -24.32
N TYR A 468 9.50 2.96 -23.69
CA TYR A 468 10.13 1.76 -24.28
C TYR A 468 10.24 0.64 -23.23
N PRO A 469 9.99 -0.62 -23.59
CA PRO A 469 10.14 -1.73 -22.69
C PRO A 469 11.61 -1.97 -22.31
N MET A 470 11.87 -2.26 -21.05
CA MET A 470 13.21 -2.62 -20.56
C MET A 470 13.44 -4.12 -20.69
N VAL A 471 13.68 -4.59 -21.91
CA VAL A 471 13.88 -6.00 -22.24
C VAL A 471 15.25 -6.24 -22.90
N TYR A 472 15.78 -7.45 -22.73
CA TYR A 472 17.05 -7.87 -23.32
C TYR A 472 17.00 -7.81 -24.85
N GLY A 473 18.03 -7.24 -25.45
CA GLY A 473 18.15 -7.12 -26.91
C GLY A 473 17.33 -5.98 -27.55
N SER A 474 16.43 -5.34 -26.79
CA SER A 474 15.58 -4.25 -27.28
C SER A 474 16.15 -2.89 -26.87
N ASN A 475 17.18 -2.43 -27.56
CA ASN A 475 17.88 -1.18 -27.21
C ASN A 475 18.04 -0.20 -28.39
N LYS A 476 17.23 -0.33 -29.44
CA LYS A 476 17.33 0.54 -30.61
C LYS A 476 16.09 1.41 -30.78
N LEU A 477 16.28 2.72 -30.79
CA LEU A 477 15.30 3.69 -31.27
C LEU A 477 15.20 3.62 -32.79
N GLY A 478 14.08 4.06 -33.33
CA GLY A 478 13.95 4.32 -34.77
C GLY A 478 15.12 5.17 -35.29
N GLY A 479 15.68 4.83 -36.46
CA GLY A 479 16.86 5.49 -37.03
C GLY A 479 18.21 4.98 -36.51
N GLY A 480 18.27 3.83 -35.85
CA GLY A 480 19.52 3.18 -35.42
C GLY A 480 20.14 3.75 -34.14
N LYS A 481 19.50 4.73 -33.48
CA LYS A 481 19.95 5.28 -32.20
C LYS A 481 19.65 4.30 -31.07
N THR A 482 20.63 4.07 -30.19
CA THR A 482 20.46 3.26 -28.98
C THR A 482 19.76 4.09 -27.93
N TYR A 483 18.61 3.63 -27.42
CA TYR A 483 18.10 4.19 -26.17
C TYR A 483 18.79 3.49 -24.98
N GLY A 484 18.95 4.23 -23.90
CA GLY A 484 19.90 3.91 -22.86
C GLY A 484 19.56 2.72 -21.96
N VAL A 485 19.26 1.53 -22.53
CA VAL A 485 19.34 0.28 -21.78
C VAL A 485 20.80 -0.12 -21.75
N ILE A 486 21.40 -0.05 -20.59
CA ILE A 486 22.75 -0.53 -20.36
C ILE A 486 22.64 -2.01 -20.03
N ASN A 487 23.18 -2.84 -20.88
CA ASN A 487 23.31 -4.25 -20.62
C ASN A 487 24.66 -4.53 -19.97
N GLY A 488 24.67 -4.72 -18.66
CA GLY A 488 25.86 -5.11 -17.90
C GLY A 488 25.87 -6.62 -17.71
N LYS A 489 26.67 -7.35 -18.51
CA LYS A 489 26.84 -8.79 -18.29
C LYS A 489 27.51 -9.04 -16.95
N PHE A 490 27.05 -10.05 -16.23
CA PHE A 490 27.78 -10.55 -15.08
C PHE A 490 28.97 -11.39 -15.58
N SER A 491 30.16 -11.05 -15.08
CA SER A 491 31.25 -12.02 -15.10
C SER A 491 30.91 -13.13 -14.10
N ASP A 492 31.55 -14.31 -14.22
CA ASP A 492 31.37 -15.44 -13.29
C ASP A 492 31.75 -15.13 -11.83
N LYS A 493 32.13 -13.91 -11.54
CA LYS A 493 32.53 -13.46 -10.20
C LYS A 493 31.34 -13.17 -9.35
N VAL A 494 31.04 -14.12 -8.48
CA VAL A 494 30.16 -13.92 -7.32
C VAL A 494 30.81 -12.91 -6.37
N ILE A 495 30.11 -11.82 -6.02
CA ILE A 495 30.63 -10.84 -5.06
C ILE A 495 30.71 -11.46 -3.67
N ARG A 496 29.65 -12.15 -3.28
CA ARG A 496 29.55 -12.93 -2.05
C ARG A 496 28.40 -13.92 -2.15
N ARG A 497 28.43 -14.92 -1.28
CA ARG A 497 27.33 -15.88 -1.10
C ARG A 497 26.68 -15.63 0.27
N VAL A 498 25.37 -15.40 0.27
CA VAL A 498 24.60 -15.12 1.50
C VAL A 498 23.27 -15.86 1.40
N ASN A 499 22.92 -16.63 2.43
CA ASN A 499 21.65 -17.36 2.55
C ASN A 499 21.28 -18.16 1.28
N GLY A 500 22.23 -18.92 0.75
CA GLY A 500 22.00 -19.73 -0.44
C GLY A 500 21.87 -18.94 -1.76
N ARG A 501 22.22 -17.64 -1.76
CA ARG A 501 22.19 -16.77 -2.93
C ARG A 501 23.60 -16.34 -3.34
N ASP A 502 23.94 -16.54 -4.60
CA ASP A 502 25.11 -15.95 -5.22
C ASP A 502 24.78 -14.51 -5.62
N GLN A 503 25.48 -13.55 -5.02
CA GLN A 503 25.19 -12.11 -5.26
C GLN A 503 26.07 -11.55 -6.37
N PHE A 504 25.45 -10.78 -7.25
CA PHE A 504 26.04 -10.05 -8.36
C PHE A 504 25.64 -8.57 -8.27
N ALA A 505 26.48 -7.70 -8.78
CA ALA A 505 26.14 -6.29 -8.87
C ALA A 505 26.69 -5.67 -10.15
N ASN A 506 25.91 -4.74 -10.70
CA ASN A 506 26.36 -3.78 -11.68
C ASN A 506 26.35 -2.38 -11.10
N VAL A 507 27.24 -1.53 -11.60
CA VAL A 507 27.41 -0.15 -11.14
C VAL A 507 27.19 0.78 -12.31
N LEU A 508 26.18 1.64 -12.20
CA LEU A 508 26.01 2.76 -13.11
C LEU A 508 26.98 3.87 -12.71
N THR A 509 28.06 4.03 -13.45
CA THR A 509 29.14 4.97 -13.17
C THR A 509 29.05 6.24 -14.01
N LYS A 510 29.87 7.25 -13.68
CA LYS A 510 29.96 8.52 -14.42
C LYS A 510 28.63 9.27 -14.46
N LEU A 511 27.85 9.17 -13.40
CA LEU A 511 26.65 10.00 -13.24
C LEU A 511 27.10 11.43 -12.95
N PRO A 512 26.69 12.41 -13.76
CA PRO A 512 26.98 13.79 -13.47
C PRO A 512 26.09 14.29 -12.31
N PRO A 513 26.53 15.32 -11.56
CA PRO A 513 25.83 15.77 -10.33
C PRO A 513 24.36 16.10 -10.53
N GLU A 514 24.00 16.69 -11.66
CA GLU A 514 22.61 17.02 -12.02
C GLU A 514 21.70 15.79 -12.19
N ARG A 515 22.29 14.58 -12.25
CA ARG A 515 21.58 13.32 -12.35
C ARG A 515 21.52 12.53 -11.05
N TYR A 516 22.07 13.04 -9.94
CA TYR A 516 22.07 12.30 -8.67
C TYR A 516 20.67 12.09 -8.09
N ASN A 517 19.72 12.97 -8.39
CA ASN A 517 18.31 12.82 -8.01
C ASN A 517 17.50 11.98 -9.00
N THR A 518 18.05 11.62 -10.16
CA THR A 518 17.34 10.77 -11.12
C THR A 518 17.30 9.33 -10.62
N SER A 519 16.12 8.78 -10.42
CA SER A 519 15.93 7.35 -10.11
C SER A 519 16.19 6.53 -11.35
N TYR A 520 17.11 5.58 -11.28
CA TYR A 520 17.39 4.63 -12.37
C TYR A 520 16.75 3.30 -12.05
N ILE A 521 16.18 2.65 -13.06
CA ILE A 521 15.56 1.34 -12.96
C ILE A 521 16.59 0.29 -13.28
N PHE A 522 16.68 -0.73 -12.45
CA PHE A 522 17.57 -1.88 -12.57
C PHE A 522 16.75 -3.16 -12.59
N ARG A 523 17.17 -4.12 -13.41
CA ARG A 523 16.51 -5.40 -13.55
C ARG A 523 17.53 -6.49 -13.89
N ALA A 524 17.56 -7.58 -13.11
CA ALA A 524 18.36 -8.76 -13.47
C ALA A 524 17.74 -9.50 -14.65
N TYR A 525 18.57 -10.21 -15.44
CA TYR A 525 18.10 -11.11 -16.49
C TYR A 525 19.00 -12.33 -16.62
N ALA A 526 18.44 -13.41 -17.13
CA ALA A 526 19.19 -14.57 -17.61
C ALA A 526 18.61 -15.02 -18.95
N VAL A 527 19.49 -15.16 -19.93
CA VAL A 527 19.19 -15.81 -21.21
C VAL A 527 19.39 -17.30 -21.03
N MET A 528 18.37 -18.05 -21.32
CA MET A 528 18.34 -19.50 -21.16
C MET A 528 18.00 -20.20 -22.46
N GLU A 529 18.59 -21.32 -22.68
CA GLU A 529 18.34 -22.19 -23.84
C GLU A 529 17.78 -23.53 -23.40
N LYS A 530 16.81 -24.02 -24.15
CA LYS A 530 16.25 -25.36 -24.08
C LYS A 530 15.82 -25.81 -25.47
N ASP A 531 16.24 -26.97 -25.89
CA ASP A 531 15.83 -27.60 -27.17
C ASP A 531 16.00 -26.66 -28.39
N GLY A 532 17.09 -25.90 -28.43
CA GLY A 532 17.37 -24.93 -29.49
C GLY A 532 16.52 -23.64 -29.45
N SER A 533 15.68 -23.50 -28.46
CA SER A 533 14.90 -22.28 -28.23
C SER A 533 15.48 -21.46 -27.10
N SER A 534 15.53 -20.13 -27.30
CA SER A 534 16.01 -19.18 -26.29
C SER A 534 14.83 -18.46 -25.63
N VAL A 535 14.89 -18.34 -24.31
CA VAL A 535 13.97 -17.53 -23.50
C VAL A 535 14.78 -16.64 -22.57
N VAL A 536 14.20 -15.50 -22.16
CA VAL A 536 14.83 -14.62 -21.19
C VAL A 536 13.97 -14.58 -19.93
N ILE A 537 14.55 -14.93 -18.82
CA ILE A 537 13.93 -14.82 -17.50
C ILE A 537 14.47 -13.56 -16.84
N TYR A 538 13.55 -12.72 -16.40
CA TYR A 538 13.88 -11.46 -15.75
C TYR A 538 13.70 -11.57 -14.25
N GLY A 539 14.42 -10.75 -13.50
CA GLY A 539 14.12 -10.44 -12.10
C GLY A 539 13.15 -9.27 -12.01
N PRO A 540 12.77 -8.88 -10.79
CA PRO A 540 11.92 -7.72 -10.56
C PRO A 540 12.62 -6.41 -10.94
N GLU A 541 11.83 -5.41 -11.32
CA GLU A 541 12.31 -4.05 -11.55
C GLU A 541 12.46 -3.31 -10.22
N MET A 542 13.63 -2.68 -10.04
CA MET A 542 13.93 -1.90 -8.85
C MET A 542 14.46 -0.53 -9.23
N SER A 543 13.98 0.51 -8.58
CA SER A 543 14.34 1.89 -8.90
C SER A 543 14.86 2.65 -7.68
N ARG A 544 15.99 3.34 -7.84
CA ARG A 544 16.55 4.25 -6.82
C ARG A 544 17.39 5.34 -7.49
N SER A 545 17.47 6.49 -6.83
CA SER A 545 18.44 7.52 -7.17
C SER A 545 19.69 7.41 -6.28
N MET A 546 20.81 7.92 -6.76
CA MET A 546 22.03 7.99 -5.96
C MET A 546 21.84 8.82 -4.70
N TYR A 547 21.12 9.94 -4.81
CA TYR A 547 20.79 10.82 -3.69
C TYR A 547 19.99 10.08 -2.59
N THR A 548 18.94 9.35 -2.98
CA THR A 548 18.12 8.58 -2.03
C THR A 548 18.95 7.54 -1.28
N VAL A 549 19.85 6.83 -1.98
CA VAL A 549 20.73 5.84 -1.36
C VAL A 549 21.73 6.49 -0.39
N CYS A 550 22.35 7.60 -0.79
CA CYS A 550 23.26 8.36 0.10
C CYS A 550 22.52 8.83 1.36
N LYS A 551 21.31 9.38 1.20
CA LYS A 551 20.48 9.85 2.33
C LYS A 551 20.15 8.70 3.30
N GLN A 552 19.80 7.52 2.76
CA GLN A 552 19.53 6.34 3.59
C GLN A 552 20.77 5.87 4.37
N ILE A 553 21.96 5.90 3.76
CA ILE A 553 23.21 5.55 4.44
C ILE A 553 23.50 6.54 5.58
N LEU A 554 23.43 7.85 5.31
CA LEU A 554 23.65 8.87 6.30
C LEU A 554 22.68 8.78 7.49
N ASN A 555 21.40 8.47 7.21
CA ASN A 555 20.39 8.34 8.26
C ASN A 555 20.58 7.08 9.13
N ARG A 556 21.31 6.06 8.65
CA ARG A 556 21.64 4.86 9.43
C ARG A 556 22.90 5.02 10.28
N GLY A 557 23.66 6.07 10.08
CA GLY A 557 24.93 6.30 10.77
C GLY A 557 26.06 5.38 10.31
N ASP A 558 25.96 4.80 9.12
CA ASP A 558 26.97 3.93 8.51
C ASP A 558 28.08 4.72 7.80
#